data_f5fea17a9e86ee7aad639d25da9dd665
#
_entry.id   f5fea17a9e86ee7aad639d25da9dd665
#
_cell.length_a   1.000
_cell.length_b   1.000
_cell.length_c   1.000
_cell.angle_alpha   90.00
_cell.angle_beta   90.00
_cell.angle_gamma   90.00
#
_symmetry.space_group_name_H-M   'P 1'
#
loop_
_entity.id
_entity.type
_entity.pdbx_description
1 polymer ?
#
loop_
_entity_poly.entity_id
_entity_poly.type
_entity_poly.pdbx_seq_one_letter_code
_entity_poly.pdbx_strand_id
1 'polypeptide(L)'
;MGKLTDKEAAQIAKALGDPNRLAIYAQIAQGDELYCGKICERHTISPATISHHLKVLTDLGLVTSRKEGLNVYYRSQPEKIAAYRKYLSELGGK
;
A
#
# COMPACT_ATOMS: atom_id res chain seq x y z
N MET A 1 19.39 2.76 -1.81
CA MET A 1 18.24 2.06 -1.23
C MET A 1 18.67 0.79 -0.57
N GLY A 2 18.27 0.58 0.62
CA GLY A 2 18.59 -0.64 1.32
C GLY A 2 17.73 -1.81 0.86
N LYS A 3 18.23 -2.98 1.13
CA LYS A 3 17.45 -4.19 0.92
C LYS A 3 16.43 -4.32 2.05
N LEU A 4 15.32 -4.95 1.73
CA LEU A 4 14.36 -5.29 2.77
C LEU A 4 14.92 -6.40 3.65
N THR A 5 14.66 -6.27 4.95
CA THR A 5 14.93 -7.38 5.86
C THR A 5 13.84 -8.43 5.69
N ASP A 6 14.13 -9.65 6.17
CA ASP A 6 13.12 -10.72 6.16
C ASP A 6 11.87 -10.30 6.91
N LYS A 7 12.04 -9.59 8.02
CA LYS A 7 10.92 -9.13 8.83
C LYS A 7 10.05 -8.13 8.06
N GLU A 8 10.69 -7.18 7.39
CA GLU A 8 9.95 -6.19 6.59
C GLU A 8 9.20 -6.87 5.45
N ALA A 9 9.84 -7.79 4.76
CA ALA A 9 9.20 -8.52 3.67
C ALA A 9 8.01 -9.32 4.17
N ALA A 10 8.13 -9.95 5.33
CA ALA A 10 7.02 -10.71 5.91
C ALA A 10 5.85 -9.81 6.27
N GLN A 11 6.13 -8.61 6.77
CA GLN A 11 5.09 -7.66 7.10
C GLN A 11 4.34 -7.19 5.85
N ILE A 12 5.07 -6.95 4.77
CA ILE A 12 4.44 -6.57 3.51
C ILE A 12 3.61 -7.72 2.96
N ALA A 13 4.15 -8.94 3.00
CA ALA A 13 3.42 -10.12 2.53
C ALA A 13 2.11 -10.27 3.29
N LYS A 14 2.14 -10.11 4.61
CA LYS A 14 0.94 -10.22 5.43
C LYS A 14 -0.07 -9.14 5.08
N ALA A 15 0.39 -7.91 4.88
CA ALA A 15 -0.49 -6.80 4.53
C ALA A 15 -1.17 -7.03 3.20
N LEU A 16 -0.41 -7.43 2.19
CA LEU A 16 -0.93 -7.63 0.84
C LEU A 16 -1.70 -8.95 0.70
N GLY A 17 -1.64 -9.80 1.72
CA GLY A 17 -2.42 -11.02 1.75
C GLY A 17 -3.90 -10.82 2.06
N ASP A 18 -4.28 -9.62 2.51
CA ASP A 18 -5.69 -9.30 2.72
C ASP A 18 -6.28 -8.83 1.39
N PRO A 19 -7.33 -9.51 0.87
CA PRO A 19 -7.85 -9.18 -0.47
C PRO A 19 -8.30 -7.73 -0.60
N ASN A 20 -8.95 -7.18 0.42
CA ASN A 20 -9.42 -5.80 0.36
C ASN A 20 -8.25 -4.82 0.37
N ARG A 21 -7.25 -5.10 1.21
CA ARG A 21 -6.08 -4.22 1.28
C ARG A 21 -5.29 -4.25 -0.01
N LEU A 22 -5.14 -5.44 -0.58
CA LEU A 22 -4.44 -5.57 -1.86
C LEU A 22 -5.18 -4.78 -2.95
N ALA A 23 -6.51 -4.87 -2.99
CA ALA A 23 -7.31 -4.14 -3.98
C ALA A 23 -7.16 -2.63 -3.80
N ILE A 24 -7.15 -2.16 -2.56
CA ILE A 24 -6.95 -0.74 -2.27
C ILE A 24 -5.57 -0.29 -2.73
N TYR A 25 -4.55 -1.06 -2.39
CA TYR A 25 -3.19 -0.72 -2.82
C TYR A 25 -3.08 -0.69 -4.35
N ALA A 26 -3.64 -1.68 -5.02
CA ALA A 26 -3.60 -1.75 -6.48
C ALA A 26 -4.28 -0.53 -7.10
N GLN A 27 -5.39 -0.10 -6.54
CA GLN A 27 -6.09 1.09 -7.01
C GLN A 27 -5.21 2.33 -6.91
N ILE A 28 -4.54 2.51 -5.76
CA ILE A 28 -3.66 3.65 -5.56
C ILE A 28 -2.47 3.59 -6.51
N ALA A 29 -1.92 2.39 -6.70
CA ALA A 29 -0.72 2.22 -7.50
C ALA A 29 -0.93 2.45 -8.99
N GLN A 30 -2.18 2.38 -9.47
CA GLN A 30 -2.48 2.58 -10.88
C GLN A 30 -2.42 4.04 -11.31
N GLY A 31 -2.55 4.96 -10.37
CA GLY A 31 -2.58 6.38 -10.70
C GLY A 31 -1.48 7.14 -10.00
N ASP A 32 -1.51 8.45 -10.16
CA ASP A 32 -0.54 9.31 -9.51
C ASP A 32 -0.89 9.54 -8.05
N GLU A 33 -2.15 9.89 -7.83
CA GLU A 33 -2.59 10.24 -6.49
C GLU A 33 -4.11 10.09 -6.43
N LEU A 34 -4.61 9.50 -5.34
CA LEU A 34 -6.04 9.34 -5.15
C LEU A 34 -6.45 9.90 -3.81
N TYR A 35 -7.56 10.67 -3.78
CA TYR A 35 -8.04 11.12 -2.51
C TYR A 35 -8.99 10.09 -1.90
N CYS A 36 -9.10 10.15 -0.57
CA CYS A 36 -9.75 9.11 0.21
C CYS A 36 -11.19 8.81 -0.26
N GLY A 37 -11.94 9.85 -0.64
CA GLY A 37 -13.31 9.66 -1.12
C GLY A 37 -13.39 8.80 -2.35
N LYS A 38 -12.44 8.97 -3.28
CA LYS A 38 -12.41 8.15 -4.49
C LYS A 38 -12.12 6.70 -4.17
N ILE A 39 -11.25 6.47 -3.20
CA ILE A 39 -10.95 5.11 -2.77
C ILE A 39 -12.21 4.46 -2.22
N CYS A 40 -12.93 5.19 -1.35
CA CYS A 40 -14.13 4.66 -0.72
C CYS A 40 -15.21 4.31 -1.73
N GLU A 41 -15.32 5.07 -2.82
CA GLU A 41 -16.35 4.83 -3.84
C GLU A 41 -16.26 3.44 -4.48
N ARG A 42 -15.05 2.88 -4.52
CA ARG A 42 -14.81 1.63 -5.22
C ARG A 42 -15.01 0.39 -4.36
N HIS A 43 -15.24 0.58 -3.07
CA HIS A 43 -15.26 -0.55 -2.15
C HIS A 43 -16.56 -0.55 -1.37
N THR A 44 -17.06 -1.75 -1.09
CA THR A 44 -18.31 -1.91 -0.34
C THR A 44 -18.10 -2.02 1.16
N ILE A 45 -16.84 -2.10 1.59
CA ILE A 45 -16.52 -2.14 3.02
C ILE A 45 -16.63 -0.74 3.61
N SER A 46 -16.75 -0.68 4.93
CA SER A 46 -17.00 0.60 5.60
C SER A 46 -15.81 1.55 5.47
N PRO A 47 -16.08 2.87 5.50
CA PRO A 47 -14.99 3.85 5.49
C PRO A 47 -13.99 3.65 6.63
N ALA A 48 -14.45 3.24 7.80
CA ALA A 48 -13.55 2.99 8.93
C ALA A 48 -12.59 1.84 8.62
N THR A 49 -13.06 0.79 7.96
CA THR A 49 -12.22 -0.33 7.57
C THR A 49 -11.22 0.10 6.50
N ILE A 50 -11.67 0.92 5.54
CA ILE A 50 -10.77 1.46 4.51
C ILE A 50 -9.67 2.30 5.17
N SER A 51 -10.02 3.15 6.12
CA SER A 51 -9.04 3.97 6.84
C SER A 51 -8.01 3.10 7.53
N HIS A 52 -8.45 1.98 8.13
CA HIS A 52 -7.52 1.06 8.76
C HIS A 52 -6.55 0.45 7.75
N HIS A 53 -7.06 0.04 6.60
CA HIS A 53 -6.21 -0.51 5.54
C HIS A 53 -5.19 0.52 5.06
N LEU A 54 -5.63 1.78 4.89
CA LEU A 54 -4.73 2.84 4.46
C LEU A 54 -3.66 3.12 5.50
N LYS A 55 -4.00 3.03 6.78
CA LYS A 55 -3.02 3.21 7.84
C LYS A 55 -1.96 2.11 7.79
N VAL A 56 -2.37 0.86 7.61
CA VAL A 56 -1.43 -0.25 7.52
C VAL A 56 -0.47 -0.04 6.35
N LEU A 57 -1.00 0.33 5.18
CA LEU A 57 -0.19 0.55 4.00
C LEU A 57 0.79 1.72 4.20
N THR A 58 0.35 2.77 4.86
CA THR A 58 1.18 3.93 5.13
C THR A 58 2.28 3.59 6.14
N ASP A 59 1.93 2.86 7.19
CA ASP A 59 2.90 2.47 8.22
C ASP A 59 4.01 1.59 7.65
N LEU A 60 3.69 0.78 6.64
CA LEU A 60 4.68 -0.07 5.99
C LEU A 60 5.48 0.66 4.90
N GLY A 61 5.12 1.90 4.60
CA GLY A 61 5.83 2.65 3.58
C GLY A 61 5.44 2.30 2.16
N LEU A 62 4.35 1.55 1.98
CA LEU A 62 3.88 1.20 0.62
C LEU A 62 3.17 2.36 -0.04
N VAL A 63 2.55 3.22 0.75
CA VAL A 63 1.94 4.45 0.26
C VAL A 63 2.34 5.60 1.18
N THR A 64 2.25 6.80 0.64
CA THR A 64 2.38 8.02 1.43
C THR A 64 1.07 8.78 1.35
N SER A 65 0.85 9.64 2.33
CA SER A 65 -0.35 10.48 2.33
C SER A 65 0.05 11.93 2.48
N ARG A 66 -0.80 12.81 1.95
CA ARG A 66 -0.69 14.24 2.24
C ARG A 66 -2.08 14.79 2.45
N LYS A 67 -2.16 15.77 3.32
CA LYS A 67 -3.44 16.40 3.64
C LYS A 67 -3.50 17.75 2.96
N GLU A 68 -4.65 18.04 2.36
CA GLU A 68 -4.88 19.32 1.75
C GLU A 68 -6.31 19.74 2.12
N GLY A 69 -6.42 20.76 2.99
CA GLY A 69 -7.70 21.14 3.54
C GLY A 69 -8.27 19.98 4.35
N LEU A 70 -9.49 19.55 3.99
CA LEU A 70 -10.15 18.42 4.66
C LEU A 70 -9.91 17.10 3.93
N ASN A 71 -9.18 17.13 2.82
CA ASN A 71 -8.97 15.95 2.00
C ASN A 71 -7.61 15.34 2.26
N VAL A 72 -7.56 14.00 2.25
CA VAL A 72 -6.31 13.26 2.35
C VAL A 72 -6.08 12.53 1.04
N TYR A 73 -4.89 12.67 0.48
CA TYR A 73 -4.50 12.07 -0.78
C TYR A 73 -3.44 11.01 -0.54
N TYR A 74 -3.50 9.94 -1.30
CA TYR A 74 -2.59 8.80 -1.17
C TYR A 74 -1.92 8.51 -2.48
N ARG A 75 -0.63 8.14 -2.41
CA ARG A 75 0.12 7.73 -3.59
C ARG A 75 1.03 6.57 -3.24
N SER A 76 1.31 5.73 -4.21
CA SER A 76 2.22 4.61 -4.04
C SER A 76 3.65 5.09 -3.86
N GLN A 77 4.43 4.33 -3.09
CA GLN A 77 5.87 4.51 -2.95
C GLN A 77 6.57 3.50 -3.85
N PRO A 78 6.99 3.90 -5.06
CA PRO A 78 7.56 2.95 -6.02
C PRO A 78 8.79 2.23 -5.50
N GLU A 79 9.60 2.91 -4.68
CA GLU A 79 10.82 2.30 -4.17
C GLU A 79 10.53 1.13 -3.24
N LYS A 80 9.48 1.26 -2.43
CA LYS A 80 9.18 0.19 -1.46
C LYS A 80 8.66 -1.06 -2.16
N ILE A 81 7.72 -0.89 -3.10
CA ILE A 81 7.19 -2.06 -3.80
C ILE A 81 8.26 -2.68 -4.71
N ALA A 82 9.15 -1.85 -5.27
CA ALA A 82 10.26 -2.37 -6.08
C ALA A 82 11.21 -3.20 -5.23
N ALA A 83 11.50 -2.74 -4.01
CA ALA A 83 12.35 -3.49 -3.09
C ALA A 83 11.74 -4.83 -2.71
N TYR A 84 10.42 -4.83 -2.50
CA TYR A 84 9.71 -6.07 -2.20
C TYR A 84 9.75 -7.04 -3.38
N ARG A 85 9.53 -6.53 -4.59
CA ARG A 85 9.60 -7.36 -5.79
C ARG A 85 10.99 -7.98 -5.94
N LYS A 86 12.02 -7.17 -5.69
CA LYS A 86 13.39 -7.68 -5.77
C LYS A 86 13.63 -8.78 -4.74
N TYR A 87 13.15 -8.55 -3.51
CA TYR A 87 13.26 -9.54 -2.46
C TYR A 87 12.65 -10.88 -2.89
N LEU A 88 11.43 -10.81 -3.45
CA LEU A 88 10.75 -12.02 -3.89
C LEU A 88 11.50 -12.73 -5.02
N SER A 89 12.08 -11.95 -5.94
CA SER A 89 12.81 -12.56 -7.05
C SER A 89 14.02 -13.31 -6.57
N GLU A 90 14.64 -12.86 -5.49
CA GLU A 90 15.81 -13.53 -4.95
C GLU A 90 15.47 -14.80 -4.18
N LEU A 91 14.25 -14.92 -3.69
CA LEU A 91 13.80 -16.14 -3.03
C LEU A 91 13.75 -17.33 -3.98
N GLY A 92 13.49 -17.06 -5.25
CA GLY A 92 13.45 -18.10 -6.24
C GLY A 92 14.83 -18.63 -6.62
N GLY A 93 15.88 -17.96 -6.20
CA GLY A 93 17.24 -18.39 -6.43
C GLY A 93 17.71 -18.28 -7.88
N LYS A 94 16.97 -17.61 -8.70
CA LYS A 94 17.32 -17.49 -10.11
C LYS A 94 16.99 -16.11 -10.63
#